data_2da5af301f954c2dc14291c4f75978b6
#
_entry.id   2da5af301f954c2dc14291c4f75978b6
#
_cell.length_a   1.000
_cell.length_b   1.000
_cell.length_c   1.000
_cell.angle_alpha   90.00
_cell.angle_beta   90.00
_cell.angle_gamma   90.00
#
_symmetry.space_group_name_H-M   'P 1'
#
loop_
_entity.id
_entity.type
_entity.pdbx_description
1 polymer ?
#
loop_
_entity_poly.entity_id
_entity_poly.type
_entity_poly.pdbx_seq_one_letter_code
_entity_poly.pdbx_strand_id
1 'polypeptide(L)'
;EMALDAFPDANLALISCPGEYATAEALKALNLGLDVMLFSDNISEEDEIFLKKNAETEGLLMMGPDCGTAIVNGVPLGFANNVKKGSIGIVAASGTGLQQVSCLIDRWGGGISQAIGTGGRDLSTKVGGSTMIAGIDALAADSNTEVIVLISKPPSQDVACKVLERVAKADKPVVVNFLGSTLKMPAGAEVTETKTLEAAAHAAVRLAGIDVQTPARHLVTTGELATLTNRLSDSRKYVRGLYSGGTFSYEAMIL
;
A
#
# COMPACT_ATOMS: atom_id res chain seq x y z
N GLU A 1 -26.71 10.54 -6.55
CA GLU A 1 -27.78 10.48 -7.57
C GLU A 1 -27.50 11.44 -8.73
N MET A 2 -27.61 12.77 -8.54
CA MET A 2 -27.39 13.77 -9.64
C MET A 2 -26.10 13.57 -10.43
N ALA A 3 -24.99 13.13 -9.79
CA ALA A 3 -23.76 12.86 -10.49
C ALA A 3 -23.87 11.64 -11.40
N LEU A 4 -24.57 10.60 -10.99
CA LEU A 4 -24.83 9.42 -11.82
C LEU A 4 -25.83 9.68 -12.94
N ASP A 5 -26.78 10.60 -12.73
CA ASP A 5 -27.66 11.06 -13.82
C ASP A 5 -26.86 11.74 -14.94
N ALA A 6 -25.78 12.47 -14.57
CA ALA A 6 -24.89 13.13 -15.52
C ALA A 6 -23.81 12.18 -16.09
N PHE A 7 -23.35 11.20 -15.32
CA PHE A 7 -22.31 10.23 -15.67
C PHE A 7 -22.72 8.82 -15.27
N PRO A 8 -23.62 8.18 -16.04
CA PRO A 8 -24.16 6.85 -15.71
C PRO A 8 -23.10 5.72 -15.66
N ASP A 9 -22.00 5.90 -16.35
CA ASP A 9 -20.90 4.91 -16.41
C ASP A 9 -19.89 5.07 -15.26
N ALA A 10 -20.11 6.00 -14.32
CA ALA A 10 -19.25 6.13 -13.15
C ALA A 10 -19.34 4.87 -12.28
N ASN A 11 -18.18 4.36 -11.87
CA ASN A 11 -18.05 3.15 -11.04
C ASN A 11 -17.23 3.38 -9.77
N LEU A 12 -16.63 4.54 -9.60
CA LEU A 12 -15.83 4.91 -8.44
C LEU A 12 -16.22 6.28 -7.90
N ALA A 13 -16.43 6.38 -6.60
CA ALA A 13 -16.59 7.63 -5.87
C ALA A 13 -15.31 7.98 -5.10
N LEU A 14 -14.69 9.14 -5.40
CA LEU A 14 -13.61 9.70 -4.61
C LEU A 14 -14.18 10.73 -3.64
N ILE A 15 -14.05 10.47 -2.33
CA ILE A 15 -14.65 11.27 -1.26
C ILE A 15 -13.55 11.97 -0.46
N SER A 16 -13.63 13.32 -0.41
CA SER A 16 -12.65 14.18 0.27
C SER A 16 -13.37 15.33 1.00
N CYS A 17 -14.47 15.04 1.68
CA CYS A 17 -15.16 15.98 2.55
C CYS A 17 -14.71 15.81 4.01
N PRO A 18 -15.06 16.74 4.94
CA PRO A 18 -14.75 16.57 6.36
C PRO A 18 -15.28 15.24 6.90
N GLY A 19 -14.48 14.59 7.79
CA GLY A 19 -14.75 13.23 8.29
C GLY A 19 -16.15 13.04 8.88
N GLU A 20 -16.70 14.06 9.52
CA GLU A 20 -18.07 14.05 10.08
C GLU A 20 -19.18 13.80 9.04
N TYR A 21 -18.93 14.11 7.75
CA TYR A 21 -19.88 13.87 6.66
C TYR A 21 -19.50 12.67 5.80
N ALA A 22 -18.24 12.26 5.86
CA ALA A 22 -17.66 11.33 4.93
C ALA A 22 -18.25 9.92 5.02
N THR A 23 -18.61 9.45 6.22
CA THR A 23 -19.27 8.15 6.43
C THR A 23 -20.61 8.09 5.69
N ALA A 24 -21.42 9.14 5.78
CA ALA A 24 -22.72 9.19 5.11
C ALA A 24 -22.59 9.24 3.58
N GLU A 25 -21.61 9.99 3.07
CA GLU A 25 -21.36 10.07 1.63
C GLU A 25 -20.79 8.75 1.10
N ALA A 26 -19.89 8.07 1.84
CA ALA A 26 -19.39 6.76 1.46
C ALA A 26 -20.49 5.69 1.43
N LEU A 27 -21.37 5.68 2.43
CA LEU A 27 -22.51 4.76 2.45
C LEU A 27 -23.47 5.00 1.28
N LYS A 28 -23.75 6.26 0.92
CA LYS A 28 -24.56 6.58 -0.26
C LYS A 28 -23.93 6.06 -1.54
N ALA A 29 -22.60 6.22 -1.70
CA ALA A 29 -21.89 5.74 -2.87
C ALA A 29 -21.94 4.21 -2.97
N LEU A 30 -21.69 3.49 -1.87
CA LEU A 30 -21.81 2.03 -1.82
C LEU A 30 -23.24 1.56 -2.16
N ASN A 31 -24.29 2.20 -1.61
CA ASN A 31 -25.67 1.87 -1.91
C ASN A 31 -26.07 2.14 -3.37
N LEU A 32 -25.31 2.94 -4.10
CA LEU A 32 -25.45 3.18 -5.54
C LEU A 32 -24.60 2.24 -6.40
N GLY A 33 -23.93 1.26 -5.79
CA GLY A 33 -23.10 0.28 -6.50
C GLY A 33 -21.75 0.82 -6.93
N LEU A 34 -21.25 1.88 -6.29
CA LEU A 34 -19.92 2.45 -6.61
C LEU A 34 -18.85 1.91 -5.68
N ASP A 35 -17.70 1.58 -6.23
CA ASP A 35 -16.47 1.48 -5.45
C ASP A 35 -16.16 2.82 -4.78
N VAL A 36 -15.49 2.80 -3.63
CA VAL A 36 -15.20 4.02 -2.88
C VAL A 36 -13.71 4.17 -2.63
N MET A 37 -13.16 5.34 -2.96
CA MET A 37 -11.91 5.84 -2.42
C MET A 37 -12.19 6.95 -1.41
N LEU A 38 -12.12 6.60 -0.12
CA LEU A 38 -12.36 7.51 0.98
C LEU A 38 -11.04 8.14 1.43
N PHE A 39 -10.75 9.32 0.86
CA PHE A 39 -9.57 10.11 1.18
C PHE A 39 -9.65 10.73 2.57
N SER A 40 -10.87 11.09 3.00
CA SER A 40 -11.13 11.74 4.29
C SER A 40 -10.58 10.92 5.47
N ASP A 41 -10.00 11.62 6.41
CA ASP A 41 -9.58 11.13 7.73
C ASP A 41 -10.61 11.51 8.82
N ASN A 42 -10.25 11.34 10.10
CA ASN A 42 -11.11 11.65 11.26
C ASN A 42 -12.48 10.93 11.24
N ILE A 43 -12.51 9.73 10.72
CA ILE A 43 -13.63 8.81 10.75
C ILE A 43 -13.43 7.82 11.89
N SER A 44 -14.50 7.48 12.63
CA SER A 44 -14.42 6.52 13.73
C SER A 44 -14.02 5.12 13.24
N GLU A 45 -13.46 4.31 14.12
CA GLU A 45 -13.12 2.93 13.79
C GLU A 45 -14.37 2.09 13.55
N GLU A 46 -15.44 2.38 14.29
CA GLU A 46 -16.75 1.76 14.15
C GLU A 46 -17.35 2.04 12.76
N ASP A 47 -17.27 3.28 12.30
CA ASP A 47 -17.73 3.67 10.96
C ASP A 47 -16.89 3.02 9.85
N GLU A 48 -15.57 2.92 10.03
CA GLU A 48 -14.71 2.21 9.08
C GLU A 48 -15.12 0.74 8.95
N ILE A 49 -15.31 0.05 10.08
CA ILE A 49 -15.75 -1.36 10.10
C ILE A 49 -17.12 -1.50 9.42
N PHE A 50 -18.04 -0.60 9.74
CA PHE A 50 -19.37 -0.59 9.15
C PHE A 50 -19.34 -0.42 7.63
N LEU A 51 -18.58 0.55 7.11
CA LEU A 51 -18.47 0.82 5.67
C LEU A 51 -17.81 -0.35 4.94
N LYS A 52 -16.71 -0.88 5.47
CA LYS A 52 -15.99 -2.02 4.86
C LYS A 52 -16.84 -3.28 4.81
N LYS A 53 -17.63 -3.53 5.86
CA LYS A 53 -18.58 -4.65 5.88
C LYS A 53 -19.70 -4.49 4.86
N ASN A 54 -20.22 -3.26 4.68
CA ASN A 54 -21.22 -3.00 3.63
C ASN A 54 -20.61 -3.22 2.25
N ALA A 55 -19.42 -2.71 1.98
CA ALA A 55 -18.73 -2.91 0.71
C ALA A 55 -18.50 -4.40 0.42
N GLU A 56 -18.03 -5.18 1.41
CA GLU A 56 -17.86 -6.64 1.30
C GLU A 56 -19.16 -7.34 0.94
N THR A 57 -20.28 -6.96 1.57
CA THR A 57 -21.60 -7.55 1.31
C THR A 57 -22.08 -7.28 -0.11
N GLU A 58 -21.82 -6.10 -0.64
CA GLU A 58 -22.20 -5.68 -2.00
C GLU A 58 -21.16 -6.07 -3.07
N GLY A 59 -20.03 -6.69 -2.68
CA GLY A 59 -18.96 -7.06 -3.60
C GLY A 59 -18.20 -5.85 -4.17
N LEU A 60 -18.17 -4.74 -3.42
CA LEU A 60 -17.52 -3.49 -3.80
C LEU A 60 -16.20 -3.30 -3.07
N LEU A 61 -15.32 -2.47 -3.65
CA LEU A 61 -14.05 -2.09 -3.03
C LEU A 61 -14.20 -0.80 -2.22
N MET A 62 -13.81 -0.88 -0.95
CA MET A 62 -13.75 0.28 -0.05
C MET A 62 -12.30 0.59 0.31
N MET A 63 -11.69 1.55 -0.36
CA MET A 63 -10.35 2.07 -0.08
C MET A 63 -10.40 3.16 0.99
N GLY A 64 -9.74 2.95 2.11
CA GLY A 64 -9.78 3.90 3.24
C GLY A 64 -10.73 3.49 4.37
N PRO A 65 -11.05 4.42 5.31
CA PRO A 65 -10.67 5.86 5.33
C PRO A 65 -9.17 6.12 5.39
N ASP A 66 -8.79 7.40 5.25
CA ASP A 66 -7.39 7.85 5.17
C ASP A 66 -6.63 7.15 4.00
N CYS A 67 -7.32 6.93 2.88
CA CYS A 67 -6.71 6.44 1.66
C CYS A 67 -6.31 7.62 0.76
N GLY A 68 -5.08 8.07 0.91
CA GLY A 68 -4.54 9.19 0.12
C GLY A 68 -3.97 8.80 -1.25
N THR A 69 -3.86 7.50 -1.56
CA THR A 69 -3.10 7.06 -2.74
C THR A 69 -3.69 5.79 -3.34
N ALA A 70 -4.07 5.86 -4.60
CA ALA A 70 -4.45 4.70 -5.41
C ALA A 70 -4.10 4.93 -6.89
N ILE A 71 -3.94 3.87 -7.67
CA ILE A 71 -3.79 3.90 -9.12
C ILE A 71 -4.77 2.87 -9.68
N VAL A 72 -5.76 3.34 -10.46
CA VAL A 72 -6.79 2.47 -11.03
C VAL A 72 -6.69 2.54 -12.56
N ASN A 73 -6.45 1.41 -13.19
CA ASN A 73 -6.26 1.30 -14.64
C ASN A 73 -5.22 2.27 -15.23
N GLY A 74 -4.17 2.57 -14.44
CA GLY A 74 -3.11 3.51 -14.84
C GLY A 74 -3.45 4.98 -14.56
N VAL A 75 -4.61 5.28 -13.96
CA VAL A 75 -4.99 6.63 -13.54
C VAL A 75 -4.59 6.86 -12.08
N PRO A 76 -3.66 7.80 -11.81
CA PRO A 76 -3.28 8.13 -10.44
C PRO A 76 -4.37 8.95 -9.75
N LEU A 77 -4.72 8.55 -8.54
CA LEU A 77 -5.75 9.19 -7.70
C LEU A 77 -5.14 9.74 -6.41
N GLY A 78 -5.67 10.85 -5.93
CA GLY A 78 -5.20 11.49 -4.69
C GLY A 78 -3.75 11.95 -4.81
N PHE A 79 -2.88 11.44 -3.96
CA PHE A 79 -1.44 11.73 -3.94
C PHE A 79 -0.60 10.72 -4.73
N ALA A 80 -1.22 9.87 -5.56
CA ALA A 80 -0.47 8.91 -6.35
C ALA A 80 0.46 9.59 -7.36
N ASN A 81 1.64 9.02 -7.53
CA ASN A 81 2.58 9.47 -8.54
C ASN A 81 2.12 9.04 -9.94
N ASN A 82 2.42 9.84 -10.94
CA ASN A 82 2.24 9.46 -12.32
C ASN A 82 3.40 8.53 -12.73
N VAL A 83 3.13 7.25 -12.80
CA VAL A 83 4.09 6.19 -13.14
C VAL A 83 3.61 5.41 -14.36
N LYS A 84 4.52 4.69 -15.01
CA LYS A 84 4.17 3.87 -16.17
C LYS A 84 3.18 2.78 -15.82
N LYS A 85 2.28 2.50 -16.74
CA LYS A 85 1.44 1.30 -16.69
C LYS A 85 2.30 0.06 -16.97
N GLY A 86 2.06 -1.00 -16.21
CA GLY A 86 2.80 -2.26 -16.33
C GLY A 86 2.06 -3.41 -15.65
N SER A 87 2.78 -4.44 -15.22
CA SER A 87 2.19 -5.69 -14.73
C SER A 87 2.33 -5.89 -13.21
N ILE A 88 2.74 -4.89 -12.46
CA ILE A 88 2.90 -5.01 -11.00
C ILE A 88 1.72 -4.36 -10.29
N GLY A 89 0.96 -5.15 -9.54
CA GLY A 89 -0.13 -4.69 -8.68
C GLY A 89 0.34 -4.46 -7.25
N ILE A 90 -0.18 -3.42 -6.59
CA ILE A 90 0.17 -3.09 -5.20
C ILE A 90 -1.09 -3.02 -4.35
N VAL A 91 -1.08 -3.64 -3.16
CA VAL A 91 -2.06 -3.36 -2.10
C VAL A 91 -1.32 -2.84 -0.87
N ALA A 92 -1.70 -1.68 -0.37
CA ALA A 92 -0.93 -1.02 0.68
C ALA A 92 -1.79 -0.37 1.78
N ALA A 93 -1.51 -0.73 3.03
CA ALA A 93 -1.97 -0.01 4.22
C ALA A 93 -1.00 1.13 4.60
N SER A 94 -0.33 1.68 3.60
CA SER A 94 0.66 2.75 3.72
C SER A 94 0.71 3.56 2.43
N GLY A 95 0.16 4.78 2.45
CA GLY A 95 0.17 5.67 1.29
C GLY A 95 1.59 6.05 0.84
N THR A 96 2.46 6.47 1.77
CA THR A 96 3.86 6.83 1.44
C THR A 96 4.69 5.60 1.02
N GLY A 97 4.42 4.42 1.58
CA GLY A 97 5.04 3.17 1.13
C GLY A 97 4.65 2.82 -0.30
N LEU A 98 3.36 2.96 -0.64
CA LEU A 98 2.85 2.75 -1.99
C LEU A 98 3.51 3.72 -2.98
N GLN A 99 3.59 5.01 -2.65
CA GLN A 99 4.23 6.04 -3.47
C GLN A 99 5.71 5.71 -3.72
N GLN A 100 6.45 5.37 -2.68
CA GLN A 100 7.87 5.04 -2.80
C GLN A 100 8.11 3.81 -3.67
N VAL A 101 7.37 2.73 -3.41
CA VAL A 101 7.53 1.47 -4.15
C VAL A 101 7.12 1.64 -5.62
N SER A 102 6.01 2.32 -5.91
CA SER A 102 5.59 2.57 -7.28
C SER A 102 6.59 3.42 -8.06
N CYS A 103 7.18 4.46 -7.44
CA CYS A 103 8.24 5.27 -8.04
C CYS A 103 9.53 4.49 -8.29
N LEU A 104 9.92 3.60 -7.38
CA LEU A 104 11.10 2.76 -7.56
C LEU A 104 10.89 1.74 -8.69
N ILE A 105 9.72 1.12 -8.75
CA ILE A 105 9.33 0.22 -9.83
C ILE A 105 9.42 0.94 -11.18
N ASP A 106 8.82 2.12 -11.30
CA ASP A 106 8.87 2.93 -12.53
C ASP A 106 10.31 3.32 -12.91
N ARG A 107 11.11 3.76 -11.94
CA ARG A 107 12.51 4.13 -12.14
C ARG A 107 13.36 2.98 -12.66
N TRP A 108 13.06 1.76 -12.25
CA TRP A 108 13.77 0.55 -12.68
C TRP A 108 13.18 -0.11 -13.93
N GLY A 109 12.30 0.60 -14.63
CA GLY A 109 11.78 0.18 -15.93
C GLY A 109 10.53 -0.69 -15.86
N GLY A 110 9.99 -0.92 -14.66
CA GLY A 110 8.70 -1.57 -14.44
C GLY A 110 7.53 -0.62 -14.63
N GLY A 111 6.36 -1.08 -14.23
CA GLY A 111 5.14 -0.26 -14.25
C GLY A 111 4.06 -0.87 -13.37
N ILE A 112 3.05 -0.07 -13.08
CA ILE A 112 1.95 -0.43 -12.18
C ILE A 112 0.70 -0.77 -12.97
N SER A 113 0.11 -1.94 -12.71
CA SER A 113 -1.21 -2.32 -13.23
C SER A 113 -2.31 -1.60 -12.46
N GLN A 114 -2.34 -1.85 -11.17
CA GLN A 114 -3.27 -1.28 -10.19
C GLN A 114 -2.53 -1.01 -8.90
N ALA A 115 -2.95 -0.01 -8.14
CA ALA A 115 -2.49 0.21 -6.77
C ALA A 115 -3.67 0.56 -5.86
N ILE A 116 -3.89 -0.24 -4.84
CA ILE A 116 -5.03 -0.16 -3.94
C ILE A 116 -4.53 0.27 -2.56
N GLY A 117 -4.94 1.46 -2.12
CA GLY A 117 -4.71 1.92 -0.76
C GLY A 117 -5.82 1.44 0.18
N THR A 118 -5.46 0.81 1.30
CA THR A 118 -6.47 0.20 2.20
C THR A 118 -6.87 1.10 3.37
N GLY A 119 -6.13 2.18 3.58
CA GLY A 119 -6.18 2.97 4.81
C GLY A 119 -5.26 2.41 5.90
N GLY A 120 -4.79 3.29 6.79
CA GLY A 120 -3.73 2.95 7.74
C GLY A 120 -4.13 1.99 8.85
N ARG A 121 -5.42 1.79 9.12
CA ARG A 121 -5.96 0.94 10.19
C ARG A 121 -6.46 -0.42 9.69
N ASP A 122 -6.48 -0.66 8.37
CA ASP A 122 -7.06 -1.86 7.78
C ASP A 122 -6.54 -3.15 8.42
N LEU A 123 -5.22 -3.25 8.64
CA LEU A 123 -4.59 -4.45 9.21
C LEU A 123 -4.58 -4.51 10.75
N SER A 124 -5.42 -3.73 11.42
CA SER A 124 -5.70 -3.87 12.85
C SER A 124 -6.62 -5.06 13.12
N THR A 125 -6.54 -5.65 14.33
CA THR A 125 -7.43 -6.75 14.75
C THR A 125 -8.91 -6.40 14.61
N LYS A 126 -9.29 -5.14 14.87
CA LYS A 126 -10.69 -4.72 14.83
C LYS A 126 -11.24 -4.57 13.42
N VAL A 127 -10.46 -3.98 12.51
CA VAL A 127 -10.86 -3.80 11.09
C VAL A 127 -10.72 -5.12 10.31
N GLY A 128 -9.70 -5.92 10.62
CA GLY A 128 -9.59 -7.31 10.17
C GLY A 128 -9.00 -7.52 8.78
N GLY A 129 -8.51 -6.47 8.08
CA GLY A 129 -7.80 -6.59 6.80
C GLY A 129 -8.71 -6.79 5.59
N SER A 130 -9.97 -6.41 5.67
CA SER A 130 -10.96 -6.69 4.61
C SER A 130 -10.57 -6.06 3.27
N THR A 131 -10.11 -4.80 3.24
CA THR A 131 -9.68 -4.15 2.00
C THR A 131 -8.38 -4.76 1.46
N MET A 132 -7.44 -5.15 2.31
CA MET A 132 -6.22 -5.85 1.88
C MET A 132 -6.58 -7.18 1.19
N ILE A 133 -7.48 -7.96 1.79
CA ILE A 133 -7.94 -9.23 1.23
C ILE A 133 -8.68 -9.03 -0.10
N ALA A 134 -9.63 -8.08 -0.16
CA ALA A 134 -10.34 -7.75 -1.38
C ALA A 134 -9.39 -7.27 -2.49
N GLY A 135 -8.38 -6.47 -2.13
CA GLY A 135 -7.36 -6.02 -3.06
C GLY A 135 -6.50 -7.16 -3.60
N ILE A 136 -6.11 -8.13 -2.77
CA ILE A 136 -5.39 -9.33 -3.21
C ILE A 136 -6.24 -10.10 -4.23
N ASP A 137 -7.54 -10.27 -3.96
CA ASP A 137 -8.45 -10.99 -4.83
C ASP A 137 -8.62 -10.29 -6.18
N ALA A 138 -8.80 -8.97 -6.14
CA ALA A 138 -8.91 -8.16 -7.34
C ALA A 138 -7.64 -8.26 -8.21
N LEU A 139 -6.45 -8.16 -7.61
CA LEU A 139 -5.19 -8.28 -8.33
C LEU A 139 -4.91 -9.70 -8.81
N ALA A 140 -5.32 -10.71 -8.06
CA ALA A 140 -5.20 -12.11 -8.50
C ALA A 140 -6.07 -12.38 -9.73
N ALA A 141 -7.26 -11.79 -9.80
CA ALA A 141 -8.18 -11.91 -10.94
C ALA A 141 -7.83 -11.01 -12.13
N ASP A 142 -7.07 -9.91 -11.92
CA ASP A 142 -6.70 -8.98 -13.00
C ASP A 142 -5.66 -9.59 -13.94
N SER A 143 -6.03 -9.80 -15.19
CA SER A 143 -5.14 -10.35 -16.22
C SER A 143 -3.94 -9.45 -16.57
N ASN A 144 -4.00 -8.16 -16.23
CA ASN A 144 -2.89 -7.23 -16.44
C ASN A 144 -1.89 -7.25 -15.27
N THR A 145 -2.19 -7.95 -14.19
CA THR A 145 -1.30 -8.06 -13.02
C THR A 145 -0.58 -9.40 -13.04
N GLU A 146 0.74 -9.40 -13.06
CA GLU A 146 1.60 -10.59 -13.03
C GLU A 146 2.26 -10.79 -11.66
N VAL A 147 2.56 -9.70 -10.93
CA VAL A 147 3.19 -9.73 -9.61
C VAL A 147 2.38 -8.87 -8.65
N ILE A 148 2.17 -9.35 -7.44
CA ILE A 148 1.45 -8.62 -6.39
C ILE A 148 2.45 -8.17 -5.31
N VAL A 149 2.34 -6.92 -4.85
CA VAL A 149 3.15 -6.38 -3.77
C VAL A 149 2.23 -5.93 -2.62
N LEU A 150 2.50 -6.43 -1.42
CA LEU A 150 1.78 -6.04 -0.21
C LEU A 150 2.67 -5.18 0.68
N ILE A 151 2.18 -3.99 1.09
CA ILE A 151 2.95 -3.03 1.88
C ILE A 151 2.17 -2.63 3.11
N SER A 152 2.79 -2.75 4.30
CA SER A 152 2.20 -2.25 5.55
C SER A 152 3.28 -1.94 6.58
N LYS A 153 2.94 -1.12 7.57
CA LYS A 153 3.54 -1.19 8.91
C LYS A 153 3.16 -2.52 9.56
N PRO A 154 3.69 -2.89 10.75
CA PRO A 154 3.37 -4.18 11.33
C PRO A 154 1.85 -4.39 11.46
N PRO A 155 1.28 -5.41 10.80
CA PRO A 155 -0.12 -5.79 11.00
C PRO A 155 -0.30 -6.44 12.37
N SER A 156 -1.55 -6.56 12.83
CA SER A 156 -1.85 -7.45 13.94
C SER A 156 -1.61 -8.92 13.53
N GLN A 157 -1.20 -9.76 14.48
CA GLN A 157 -0.78 -11.14 14.20
C GLN A 157 -1.88 -11.99 13.56
N ASP A 158 -3.10 -11.85 14.05
CA ASP A 158 -4.28 -12.55 13.56
C ASP A 158 -4.65 -12.15 12.13
N VAL A 159 -4.57 -10.85 11.81
CA VAL A 159 -4.83 -10.33 10.46
C VAL A 159 -3.70 -10.71 9.51
N ALA A 160 -2.45 -10.66 9.96
CA ALA A 160 -1.32 -11.12 9.15
C ALA A 160 -1.50 -12.58 8.71
N CYS A 161 -1.92 -13.47 9.62
CA CYS A 161 -2.21 -14.87 9.28
C CYS A 161 -3.30 -14.98 8.19
N LYS A 162 -4.42 -14.27 8.34
CA LYS A 162 -5.51 -14.27 7.34
C LYS A 162 -5.04 -13.78 5.97
N VAL A 163 -4.27 -12.70 5.94
CA VAL A 163 -3.70 -12.15 4.71
C VAL A 163 -2.77 -13.16 4.04
N LEU A 164 -1.88 -13.80 4.81
CA LEU A 164 -0.96 -14.80 4.27
C LEU A 164 -1.68 -16.07 3.79
N GLU A 165 -2.75 -16.49 4.46
CA GLU A 165 -3.63 -17.58 3.97
C GLU A 165 -4.30 -17.22 2.64
N ARG A 166 -4.63 -15.93 2.43
CA ARG A 166 -5.18 -15.47 1.17
C ARG A 166 -4.12 -15.41 0.07
N VAL A 167 -2.94 -14.91 0.40
CA VAL A 167 -1.77 -14.92 -0.49
C VAL A 167 -1.43 -16.32 -0.97
N ALA A 168 -1.51 -17.33 -0.11
CA ALA A 168 -1.25 -18.72 -0.48
C ALA A 168 -2.20 -19.29 -1.55
N LYS A 169 -3.33 -18.62 -1.79
CA LYS A 169 -4.32 -19.00 -2.82
C LYS A 169 -4.20 -18.17 -4.10
N ALA A 170 -3.31 -17.19 -4.13
CA ALA A 170 -3.04 -16.40 -5.33
C ALA A 170 -2.13 -17.19 -6.26
N ASP A 171 -2.55 -17.36 -7.52
CA ASP A 171 -1.78 -18.05 -8.55
C ASP A 171 -0.73 -17.13 -9.19
N LYS A 172 -0.20 -16.17 -8.43
CA LYS A 172 0.77 -15.16 -8.86
C LYS A 172 1.86 -14.99 -7.80
N PRO A 173 3.10 -14.66 -8.19
CA PRO A 173 4.14 -14.29 -7.26
C PRO A 173 3.75 -13.11 -6.37
N VAL A 174 3.98 -13.21 -5.07
CA VAL A 174 3.65 -12.15 -4.10
C VAL A 174 4.89 -11.70 -3.36
N VAL A 175 5.13 -10.40 -3.34
CA VAL A 175 6.13 -9.74 -2.48
C VAL A 175 5.43 -9.16 -1.26
N VAL A 176 5.89 -9.53 -0.07
CA VAL A 176 5.35 -9.03 1.19
C VAL A 176 6.37 -8.15 1.89
N ASN A 177 6.00 -6.91 2.15
CA ASN A 177 6.76 -5.96 2.94
C ASN A 177 5.91 -5.44 4.11
N PHE A 178 5.90 -6.19 5.20
CA PHE A 178 5.30 -5.76 6.46
C PHE A 178 6.42 -5.32 7.39
N LEU A 179 6.73 -4.02 7.32
CA LEU A 179 7.88 -3.41 7.99
C LEU A 179 8.00 -3.82 9.46
N GLY A 180 9.18 -4.30 9.86
CA GLY A 180 9.47 -4.66 11.25
C GLY A 180 8.73 -5.90 11.78
N SER A 181 7.95 -6.60 10.96
CA SER A 181 7.32 -7.85 11.37
C SER A 181 8.20 -9.06 11.01
N THR A 182 8.06 -10.12 11.81
CA THR A 182 8.63 -11.44 11.53
C THR A 182 7.48 -12.41 11.33
N LEU A 183 7.20 -12.76 10.09
CA LEU A 183 6.08 -13.61 9.73
C LEU A 183 6.55 -15.01 9.37
N LYS A 184 5.74 -16.02 9.67
CA LYS A 184 5.94 -17.35 9.12
C LYS A 184 5.20 -17.43 7.79
N MET A 185 5.96 -17.45 6.70
CA MET A 185 5.38 -17.58 5.37
C MET A 185 4.70 -18.95 5.19
N PRO A 186 3.57 -19.01 4.47
CA PRO A 186 2.87 -20.26 4.19
C PRO A 186 3.75 -21.17 3.31
N ALA A 187 3.77 -22.47 3.64
CA ALA A 187 4.52 -23.43 2.85
C ALA A 187 3.89 -23.62 1.47
N GLY A 188 4.73 -23.63 0.43
CA GLY A 188 4.29 -23.91 -0.94
C GLY A 188 3.74 -22.70 -1.72
N ALA A 189 3.62 -21.52 -1.11
CA ALA A 189 3.26 -20.30 -1.81
C ALA A 189 4.52 -19.61 -2.38
N GLU A 190 4.41 -19.02 -3.56
CA GLU A 190 5.48 -18.22 -4.17
C GLU A 190 5.50 -16.81 -3.54
N VAL A 191 6.01 -16.73 -2.31
CA VAL A 191 6.05 -15.51 -1.50
C VAL A 191 7.48 -15.08 -1.22
N THR A 192 7.79 -13.84 -1.55
CA THR A 192 9.06 -13.20 -1.24
C THR A 192 8.87 -12.17 -0.12
N GLU A 193 9.40 -12.47 1.08
CA GLU A 193 9.43 -11.49 2.18
C GLU A 193 10.58 -10.51 2.00
N THR A 194 10.32 -9.24 2.26
CA THR A 194 11.31 -8.16 2.18
C THR A 194 11.26 -7.27 3.43
N LYS A 195 12.41 -6.70 3.79
CA LYS A 195 12.54 -5.89 5.02
C LYS A 195 12.47 -4.39 4.77
N THR A 196 12.66 -3.94 3.53
CA THR A 196 12.65 -2.52 3.14
C THR A 196 11.77 -2.30 1.93
N LEU A 197 11.27 -1.08 1.78
CA LEU A 197 10.49 -0.66 0.61
C LEU A 197 11.30 -0.80 -0.69
N GLU A 198 12.58 -0.48 -0.63
CA GLU A 198 13.49 -0.63 -1.77
C GLU A 198 13.64 -2.12 -2.18
N ALA A 199 13.83 -3.00 -1.20
CA ALA A 199 13.92 -4.44 -1.45
C ALA A 199 12.60 -4.99 -2.02
N ALA A 200 11.45 -4.48 -1.57
CA ALA A 200 10.15 -4.88 -2.11
C ALA A 200 10.01 -4.48 -3.59
N ALA A 201 10.32 -3.24 -3.93
CA ALA A 201 10.30 -2.78 -5.31
C ALA A 201 11.27 -3.57 -6.21
N HIS A 202 12.48 -3.84 -5.71
CA HIS A 202 13.49 -4.61 -6.45
C HIS A 202 13.05 -6.06 -6.69
N ALA A 203 12.50 -6.72 -5.68
CA ALA A 203 11.96 -8.08 -5.80
C ALA A 203 10.80 -8.12 -6.82
N ALA A 204 9.88 -7.16 -6.75
CA ALA A 204 8.74 -7.08 -7.66
C ALA A 204 9.17 -6.92 -9.13
N VAL A 205 10.10 -6.02 -9.40
CA VAL A 205 10.59 -5.78 -10.77
C VAL A 205 11.30 -7.03 -11.32
N ARG A 206 12.10 -7.72 -10.51
CA ARG A 206 12.74 -8.98 -10.91
C ARG A 206 11.75 -10.10 -11.18
N LEU A 207 10.72 -10.26 -10.36
CA LEU A 207 9.66 -11.25 -10.56
C LEU A 207 8.83 -10.95 -11.81
N ALA A 208 8.70 -9.68 -12.19
CA ALA A 208 8.11 -9.26 -13.46
C ALA A 208 9.04 -9.45 -14.68
N GLY A 209 10.17 -10.13 -14.53
CA GLY A 209 11.09 -10.44 -15.62
C GLY A 209 11.95 -9.27 -16.12
N ILE A 210 12.02 -8.17 -15.36
CA ILE A 210 12.82 -7.00 -15.71
C ILE A 210 14.22 -7.13 -15.12
N ASP A 211 15.24 -7.03 -15.96
CA ASP A 211 16.64 -7.06 -15.51
C ASP A 211 17.01 -5.69 -14.92
N VAL A 212 17.13 -5.66 -13.60
CA VAL A 212 17.52 -4.47 -12.85
C VAL A 212 18.95 -4.63 -12.36
N GLN A 213 19.84 -3.80 -12.88
CA GLN A 213 21.12 -3.61 -12.25
C GLN A 213 20.89 -2.80 -10.96
N THR A 214 21.20 -3.42 -9.81
CA THR A 214 21.16 -2.71 -8.53
C THR A 214 22.06 -1.49 -8.62
N PRO A 215 21.56 -0.27 -8.47
CA PRO A 215 22.41 0.91 -8.55
C PRO A 215 23.52 0.78 -7.51
N ALA A 216 24.76 1.07 -7.91
CA ALA A 216 25.87 1.09 -6.98
C ALA A 216 25.53 2.08 -5.85
N ARG A 217 25.25 1.56 -4.66
CA ARG A 217 25.07 2.42 -3.49
C ARG A 217 26.42 3.08 -3.20
N HIS A 218 26.43 4.40 -3.17
CA HIS A 218 27.54 5.14 -2.58
C HIS A 218 27.50 4.95 -1.07
N LEU A 219 28.01 3.83 -0.61
CA LEU A 219 28.17 3.57 0.81
C LEU A 219 29.26 4.49 1.33
N VAL A 220 28.96 5.25 2.38
CA VAL A 220 29.95 6.04 3.11
C VAL A 220 31.04 5.07 3.62
N THR A 221 32.26 5.28 3.19
CA THR A 221 33.38 4.45 3.64
C THR A 221 33.69 4.69 5.12
N THR A 222 34.34 3.73 5.78
CA THR A 222 34.75 3.89 7.19
C THR A 222 35.60 5.15 7.41
N GLY A 223 36.44 5.52 6.43
CA GLY A 223 37.28 6.72 6.50
C GLY A 223 36.46 8.01 6.37
N GLU A 224 35.46 8.05 5.47
CA GLU A 224 34.54 9.19 5.36
C GLU A 224 33.69 9.33 6.62
N LEU A 225 33.18 8.21 7.16
CA LEU A 225 32.42 8.20 8.40
C LEU A 225 33.27 8.75 9.58
N ALA A 226 34.51 8.29 9.73
CA ALA A 226 35.42 8.79 10.74
C ALA A 226 35.70 10.31 10.57
N THR A 227 35.91 10.75 9.34
CA THR A 227 36.09 12.18 9.03
C THR A 227 34.89 13.02 9.40
N LEU A 228 33.68 12.55 9.09
CA LEU A 228 32.42 13.22 9.45
C LEU A 228 32.23 13.24 10.97
N THR A 229 32.48 12.11 11.65
CA THR A 229 32.32 11.99 13.11
C THR A 229 33.27 12.91 13.84
N ASN A 230 34.52 13.02 13.42
CA ASN A 230 35.55 13.89 14.04
C ASN A 230 35.22 15.39 13.92
N ARG A 231 34.30 15.77 13.02
CA ARG A 231 33.79 17.16 12.89
C ARG A 231 32.64 17.49 13.84
N LEU A 232 32.08 16.48 14.50
CA LEU A 232 30.95 16.65 15.41
C LEU A 232 31.49 17.05 16.80
N SER A 233 30.83 17.98 17.47
CA SER A 233 31.13 18.30 18.88
C SER A 233 30.67 17.14 19.78
N ASP A 234 31.33 16.97 20.93
CA ASP A 234 31.02 15.92 21.93
C ASP A 234 29.58 15.96 22.46
N SER A 235 28.89 17.09 22.28
CA SER A 235 27.48 17.26 22.64
C SER A 235 26.51 16.66 21.61
N ARG A 236 26.96 16.36 20.39
CA ARG A 236 26.12 15.78 19.32
C ARG A 236 26.12 14.26 19.39
N LYS A 237 25.27 13.72 20.26
CA LYS A 237 25.19 12.27 20.56
C LYS A 237 24.00 11.55 19.90
N TYR A 238 23.16 12.25 19.16
CA TYR A 238 21.91 11.70 18.65
C TYR A 238 21.78 11.88 17.14
N VAL A 239 21.30 10.83 16.46
CA VAL A 239 20.83 10.93 15.09
C VAL A 239 19.37 11.37 15.12
N ARG A 240 19.02 12.37 14.30
CA ARG A 240 17.65 12.86 14.16
C ARG A 240 17.28 12.87 12.70
N GLY A 241 16.14 12.22 12.37
CA GLY A 241 15.56 12.21 11.04
C GLY A 241 14.28 13.03 10.99
N LEU A 242 14.05 13.71 9.85
CA LEU A 242 12.80 14.37 9.52
C LEU A 242 12.24 13.68 8.28
N TYR A 243 11.02 13.20 8.35
CA TYR A 243 10.41 12.38 7.30
C TYR A 243 9.04 12.93 6.91
N SER A 244 8.70 12.86 5.63
CA SER A 244 7.41 13.29 5.09
C SER A 244 6.26 12.30 5.34
N GLY A 245 6.52 11.16 5.98
CA GLY A 245 5.50 10.17 6.27
C GLY A 245 5.93 9.17 7.33
N GLY A 246 4.95 8.66 8.09
CA GLY A 246 5.19 7.72 9.19
C GLY A 246 5.84 6.41 8.77
N THR A 247 5.66 5.96 7.55
CA THR A 247 6.28 4.74 7.04
C THR A 247 7.79 4.88 6.88
N PHE A 248 8.27 6.00 6.32
CA PHE A 248 9.70 6.27 6.22
C PHE A 248 10.37 6.43 7.60
N SER A 249 9.69 7.12 8.52
CA SER A 249 10.16 7.22 9.89
C SER A 249 10.27 5.84 10.55
N TYR A 250 9.27 5.00 10.35
CA TYR A 250 9.26 3.65 10.90
C TYR A 250 10.36 2.77 10.28
N GLU A 251 10.50 2.78 8.95
CA GLU A 251 11.58 2.05 8.26
C GLU A 251 12.97 2.48 8.76
N ALA A 252 13.20 3.80 8.90
CA ALA A 252 14.47 4.32 9.41
C ALA A 252 14.74 3.95 10.89
N MET A 253 13.71 3.65 11.68
CA MET A 253 13.89 3.21 13.08
C MET A 253 14.23 1.72 13.19
N ILE A 254 13.93 0.91 12.19
CA ILE A 254 14.21 -0.53 12.19
C ILE A 254 15.49 -0.89 11.44
N LEU A 255 16.06 0.04 10.67
CA LEU A 255 17.36 -0.09 9.99
C LEU A 255 18.51 0.27 10.92
#